data_c564664d8033a34bd7a9db63dd8f990a
#
_entry.id   c564664d8033a34bd7a9db63dd8f990a
#
_cell.length_a   1.000
_cell.length_b   1.000
_cell.length_c   1.000
_cell.angle_alpha   90.00
_cell.angle_beta   90.00
_cell.angle_gamma   90.00
#
_symmetry.space_group_name_H-M   'P 1'
#
loop_
_entity.id
_entity.type
_entity.pdbx_description
1 polymer ?
#
loop_
_entity_poly.entity_id
_entity_poly.type
_entity_poly.pdbx_seq_one_letter_code
_entity_poly.pdbx_strand_id
1 'polypeptide(L)'
;ADSEALLRGLLEAGRDVLYLGFSSGLSGTYEAISLLCNQLAAEFPERKIFSVDTLAASGGEGLLVWHAVQKAREGLSIEELRDWVEQHRLNLAHWFTVDDLMFLWRGGRVSKTSAWAGTLLNIKPVLHVDDEGHLIPMEKVRGRKKSLNALVDHMEKSAIPPVADQTVFITHGDCLGDAEYVADKVRERFGVRDVVINYVDPVIGAHSGPGTMALFYMAESRN
;
A
#
# COMPACT_ATOMS: atom_id res chain seq x y z
N ALA A 1 6.60 -7.71 22.26
CA ALA A 1 6.00 -7.28 23.54
C ALA A 1 4.72 -6.47 23.30
N ASP A 2 4.78 -5.33 22.60
CA ASP A 2 3.61 -4.43 22.46
C ASP A 2 2.51 -5.02 21.59
N SER A 3 2.86 -5.62 20.44
CA SER A 3 1.89 -6.29 19.56
C SER A 3 1.21 -7.49 20.24
N GLU A 4 1.95 -8.26 21.02
CA GLU A 4 1.40 -9.39 21.79
C GLU A 4 0.40 -8.91 22.84
N ALA A 5 0.75 -7.89 23.62
CA ALA A 5 -0.14 -7.34 24.62
C ALA A 5 -1.44 -6.80 24.02
N LEU A 6 -1.35 -6.14 22.85
CA LEU A 6 -2.51 -5.63 22.15
C LEU A 6 -3.43 -6.77 21.67
N LEU A 7 -2.86 -7.73 20.94
CA LEU A 7 -3.65 -8.85 20.37
C LEU A 7 -4.28 -9.70 21.47
N ARG A 8 -3.51 -10.03 22.52
CA ARG A 8 -3.99 -10.76 23.69
C ARG A 8 -5.14 -10.04 24.38
N GLY A 9 -5.00 -8.74 24.62
CA GLY A 9 -6.05 -7.93 25.25
C GLY A 9 -7.34 -7.87 24.44
N LEU A 10 -7.27 -7.90 23.09
CA LEU A 10 -8.45 -7.99 22.24
C LEU A 10 -9.15 -9.35 22.37
N LEU A 11 -8.39 -10.46 22.37
CA LEU A 11 -8.94 -11.81 22.52
C LEU A 11 -9.55 -12.03 23.92
N GLU A 12 -8.87 -11.57 24.99
CA GLU A 12 -9.38 -11.58 26.37
C GLU A 12 -10.67 -10.77 26.51
N ALA A 13 -10.80 -9.67 25.76
CA ALA A 13 -12.04 -8.88 25.68
C ALA A 13 -13.15 -9.54 24.83
N GLY A 14 -12.95 -10.79 24.39
CA GLY A 14 -13.93 -11.55 23.60
C GLY A 14 -14.05 -11.11 22.14
N ARG A 15 -13.03 -10.45 21.60
CA ARG A 15 -13.01 -9.99 20.21
C ARG A 15 -12.24 -10.96 19.33
N ASP A 16 -12.74 -11.19 18.12
CA ASP A 16 -12.02 -11.86 17.05
C ASP A 16 -11.12 -10.84 16.33
N VAL A 17 -10.00 -11.29 15.75
CA VAL A 17 -8.97 -10.43 15.18
C VAL A 17 -8.62 -10.86 13.76
N LEU A 18 -8.65 -9.92 12.83
CA LEU A 18 -8.05 -10.07 11.50
C LEU A 18 -6.88 -9.07 11.37
N TYR A 19 -5.66 -9.59 11.39
CA TYR A 19 -4.45 -8.81 11.17
C TYR A 19 -4.15 -8.73 9.67
N LEU A 20 -4.13 -7.52 9.13
CA LEU A 20 -3.73 -7.23 7.77
C LEU A 20 -2.32 -6.63 7.83
N GLY A 21 -1.33 -7.39 7.37
CA GLY A 21 0.07 -7.05 7.56
C GLY A 21 0.71 -6.38 6.35
N PHE A 22 1.63 -5.48 6.64
CA PHE A 22 2.53 -4.88 5.66
C PHE A 22 3.29 -5.97 4.88
N SER A 23 3.55 -5.73 3.58
CA SER A 23 4.17 -6.70 2.66
C SER A 23 5.37 -7.43 3.24
N SER A 24 5.31 -8.76 3.22
CA SER A 24 6.45 -9.64 3.57
C SER A 24 7.63 -9.47 2.62
N GLY A 25 7.41 -9.03 1.39
CA GLY A 25 8.46 -8.69 0.44
C GLY A 25 9.30 -7.46 0.83
N LEU A 26 8.84 -6.67 1.81
CA LEU A 26 9.50 -5.43 2.24
C LEU A 26 9.95 -5.45 3.70
N SER A 27 9.31 -6.25 4.55
CA SER A 27 9.59 -6.29 6.00
C SER A 27 9.24 -7.65 6.58
N GLY A 28 10.07 -8.16 7.50
CA GLY A 28 9.79 -9.36 8.30
C GLY A 28 8.72 -9.19 9.39
N THR A 29 8.03 -8.04 9.43
CA THR A 29 6.99 -7.76 10.43
C THR A 29 5.80 -8.70 10.29
N TYR A 30 5.35 -8.95 9.05
CA TYR A 30 4.24 -9.87 8.81
C TYR A 30 4.51 -11.26 9.37
N GLU A 31 5.67 -11.85 9.06
CA GLU A 31 6.05 -13.19 9.54
C GLU A 31 6.06 -13.26 11.07
N ALA A 32 6.64 -12.25 11.71
CA ALA A 32 6.71 -12.20 13.18
C ALA A 32 5.32 -12.13 13.83
N ILE A 33 4.42 -11.29 13.31
CA ILE A 33 3.05 -11.16 13.83
C ILE A 33 2.19 -12.38 13.46
N SER A 34 2.38 -12.97 12.28
CA SER A 34 1.68 -14.19 11.88
C SER A 34 2.00 -15.37 12.79
N LEU A 35 3.28 -15.54 13.16
CA LEU A 35 3.68 -16.55 14.16
C LEU A 35 3.00 -16.29 15.51
N LEU A 36 2.94 -15.05 15.95
CA LEU A 36 2.25 -14.66 17.17
C LEU A 36 0.74 -14.95 17.10
N CYS A 37 0.09 -14.64 15.97
CA CYS A 37 -1.32 -14.97 15.75
C CYS A 37 -1.58 -16.47 15.88
N ASN A 38 -0.70 -17.32 15.31
CA ASN A 38 -0.82 -18.76 15.42
C ASN A 38 -0.66 -19.27 16.88
N GLN A 39 0.25 -18.69 17.64
CA GLN A 39 0.42 -19.00 19.08
C GLN A 39 -0.83 -18.61 19.87
N LEU A 40 -1.34 -17.41 19.66
CA LEU A 40 -2.55 -16.91 20.33
C LEU A 40 -3.80 -17.72 19.93
N ALA A 41 -3.91 -18.17 18.68
CA ALA A 41 -5.00 -19.05 18.26
C ALA A 41 -5.05 -20.37 19.07
N ALA A 42 -3.90 -20.93 19.43
CA ALA A 42 -3.82 -22.12 20.26
C ALA A 42 -4.17 -21.86 21.74
N GLU A 43 -3.89 -20.65 22.25
CA GLU A 43 -4.22 -20.25 23.61
C GLU A 43 -5.71 -19.83 23.78
N PHE A 44 -6.35 -19.32 22.73
CA PHE A 44 -7.73 -18.83 22.72
C PHE A 44 -8.59 -19.60 21.70
N PRO A 45 -8.82 -20.91 21.90
CA PRO A 45 -9.51 -21.76 20.91
C PRO A 45 -10.97 -21.35 20.63
N GLU A 46 -11.60 -20.57 21.53
CA GLU A 46 -12.94 -20.01 21.36
C GLU A 46 -12.96 -18.69 20.58
N ARG A 47 -11.80 -18.14 20.28
CA ARG A 47 -11.66 -16.90 19.49
C ARG A 47 -11.07 -17.18 18.12
N LYS A 48 -11.38 -16.29 17.18
CA LYS A 48 -10.83 -16.32 15.82
C LYS A 48 -9.75 -15.26 15.70
N ILE A 49 -8.58 -15.68 15.28
CA ILE A 49 -7.49 -14.78 14.94
C ILE A 49 -6.86 -15.22 13.63
N PHE A 50 -6.85 -14.32 12.66
CA PHE A 50 -6.26 -14.56 11.33
C PHE A 50 -5.23 -13.49 11.00
N SER A 51 -4.25 -13.87 10.20
CA SER A 51 -3.27 -12.93 9.63
C SER A 51 -3.24 -13.09 8.11
N VAL A 52 -3.25 -11.98 7.40
CA VAL A 52 -3.11 -11.93 5.94
C VAL A 52 -1.94 -11.03 5.57
N ASP A 53 -1.03 -11.56 4.76
CA ASP A 53 -0.03 -10.74 4.09
C ASP A 53 -0.72 -9.95 2.98
N THR A 54 -0.77 -8.65 3.11
CA THR A 54 -1.43 -7.81 2.11
C THR A 54 -0.60 -7.68 0.84
N LEU A 55 0.70 -8.00 0.90
CA LEU A 55 1.67 -7.70 -0.16
C LEU A 55 1.59 -6.22 -0.60
N ALA A 56 1.20 -5.35 0.34
CA ALA A 56 0.95 -3.93 0.13
C ALA A 56 1.76 -3.08 1.10
N ALA A 57 1.86 -1.80 0.82
CA ALA A 57 2.59 -0.83 1.62
C ALA A 57 1.87 0.52 1.66
N SER A 58 2.11 1.30 2.73
CA SER A 58 1.65 2.68 2.85
C SER A 58 0.13 2.82 2.68
N GLY A 59 -0.32 3.82 1.92
CA GLY A 59 -1.75 4.01 1.61
C GLY A 59 -2.39 2.85 0.87
N GLY A 60 -1.62 1.96 0.23
CA GLY A 60 -2.14 0.75 -0.40
C GLY A 60 -2.65 -0.26 0.64
N GLU A 61 -1.84 -0.57 1.66
CA GLU A 61 -2.30 -1.36 2.80
C GLU A 61 -3.51 -0.69 3.45
N GLY A 62 -3.45 0.65 3.65
CA GLY A 62 -4.56 1.44 4.18
C GLY A 62 -5.84 1.34 3.36
N LEU A 63 -5.76 1.36 2.02
CA LEU A 63 -6.92 1.21 1.14
C LEU A 63 -7.53 -0.20 1.22
N LEU A 64 -6.70 -1.23 1.32
CA LEU A 64 -7.19 -2.60 1.50
C LEU A 64 -7.89 -2.77 2.86
N VAL A 65 -7.32 -2.20 3.92
CA VAL A 65 -7.96 -2.14 5.26
C VAL A 65 -9.30 -1.39 5.18
N TRP A 66 -9.35 -0.25 4.48
CA TRP A 66 -10.57 0.51 4.28
C TRP A 66 -11.65 -0.35 3.60
N HIS A 67 -11.33 -1.07 2.53
CA HIS A 67 -12.26 -1.98 1.87
C HIS A 67 -12.73 -3.11 2.80
N ALA A 68 -11.82 -3.74 3.53
CA ALA A 68 -12.17 -4.78 4.51
C ALA A 68 -13.15 -4.26 5.57
N VAL A 69 -12.96 -3.03 6.06
CA VAL A 69 -13.89 -2.38 7.00
C VAL A 69 -15.27 -2.13 6.36
N GLN A 70 -15.33 -1.71 5.08
CA GLN A 70 -16.64 -1.58 4.40
C GLN A 70 -17.34 -2.93 4.28
N LYS A 71 -16.61 -3.99 3.92
CA LYS A 71 -17.15 -5.37 3.85
C LYS A 71 -17.63 -5.89 5.21
N ALA A 72 -16.93 -5.56 6.29
CA ALA A 72 -17.38 -5.86 7.64
C ALA A 72 -18.70 -5.15 7.98
N ARG A 73 -18.86 -3.89 7.56
CA ARG A 73 -20.10 -3.11 7.73
C ARG A 73 -21.25 -3.66 6.89
N GLU A 74 -20.97 -4.31 5.77
CA GLU A 74 -21.94 -5.03 4.94
C GLU A 74 -22.38 -6.36 5.60
N GLY A 75 -21.70 -6.79 6.68
CA GLY A 75 -22.08 -7.95 7.49
C GLY A 75 -21.26 -9.22 7.23
N LEU A 76 -20.14 -9.14 6.50
CA LEU A 76 -19.26 -10.29 6.30
C LEU A 76 -18.68 -10.75 7.65
N SER A 77 -18.64 -12.07 7.85
CA SER A 77 -17.92 -12.71 8.96
C SER A 77 -16.41 -12.51 8.83
N ILE A 78 -15.68 -12.74 9.91
CA ILE A 78 -14.21 -12.56 9.90
C ILE A 78 -13.51 -13.53 8.93
N GLU A 79 -14.05 -14.73 8.72
CA GLU A 79 -13.57 -15.68 7.72
C GLU A 79 -13.79 -15.17 6.29
N GLU A 80 -15.00 -14.69 6.02
CA GLU A 80 -15.32 -14.10 4.71
C GLU A 80 -14.46 -12.84 4.43
N LEU A 81 -14.17 -12.05 5.48
CA LEU A 81 -13.26 -10.89 5.35
C LEU A 81 -11.84 -11.32 5.01
N ARG A 82 -11.29 -12.32 5.70
CA ARG A 82 -9.99 -12.89 5.39
C ARG A 82 -9.94 -13.35 3.94
N ASP A 83 -10.90 -14.15 3.52
CA ASP A 83 -10.97 -14.72 2.17
C ASP A 83 -11.12 -13.62 1.12
N TRP A 84 -11.92 -12.60 1.41
CA TRP A 84 -12.09 -11.44 0.54
C TRP A 84 -10.75 -10.69 0.36
N VAL A 85 -10.03 -10.43 1.44
CA VAL A 85 -8.72 -9.73 1.39
C VAL A 85 -7.71 -10.54 0.59
N GLU A 86 -7.61 -11.86 0.83
CA GLU A 86 -6.70 -12.74 0.11
C GLU A 86 -7.00 -12.76 -1.40
N GLN A 87 -8.27 -12.75 -1.79
CA GLN A 87 -8.68 -12.74 -3.19
C GLN A 87 -8.39 -11.40 -3.88
N HIS A 88 -8.48 -10.28 -3.15
CA HIS A 88 -8.42 -8.95 -3.76
C HIS A 88 -7.11 -8.20 -3.52
N ARG A 89 -6.20 -8.70 -2.69
CA ARG A 89 -4.93 -8.02 -2.40
C ARG A 89 -4.09 -7.73 -3.65
N LEU A 90 -4.17 -8.56 -4.69
CA LEU A 90 -3.46 -8.35 -5.96
C LEU A 90 -4.21 -7.46 -6.95
N ASN A 91 -5.46 -7.08 -6.63
CA ASN A 91 -6.18 -6.04 -7.35
C ASN A 91 -5.85 -4.62 -6.88
N LEU A 92 -5.03 -4.49 -5.85
CA LEU A 92 -4.62 -3.20 -5.32
C LEU A 92 -3.37 -2.70 -6.02
N ALA A 93 -3.53 -1.70 -6.88
CA ALA A 93 -2.42 -1.07 -7.60
C ALA A 93 -1.68 -0.06 -6.71
N HIS A 94 -0.36 -0.05 -6.84
CA HIS A 94 0.55 0.87 -6.18
C HIS A 94 1.44 1.50 -7.25
N TRP A 95 1.21 2.74 -7.61
CA TRP A 95 2.09 3.47 -8.50
C TRP A 95 2.71 4.64 -7.78
N PHE A 96 4.03 4.75 -7.79
CA PHE A 96 4.71 5.79 -7.05
C PHE A 96 5.96 6.29 -7.73
N THR A 97 6.41 7.48 -7.33
CA THR A 97 7.66 8.10 -7.76
C THR A 97 8.39 8.67 -6.55
N VAL A 98 9.71 8.68 -6.61
CA VAL A 98 10.57 9.27 -5.59
C VAL A 98 11.49 10.30 -6.21
N ASP A 99 11.98 11.23 -5.42
CA ASP A 99 12.94 12.21 -5.91
C ASP A 99 14.34 11.62 -6.08
N ASP A 100 14.73 10.73 -5.15
CA ASP A 100 16.03 10.06 -5.15
C ASP A 100 15.88 8.57 -4.81
N LEU A 101 16.16 7.71 -5.78
CA LEU A 101 16.10 6.25 -5.63
C LEU A 101 17.15 5.70 -4.63
N MET A 102 18.17 6.50 -4.30
CA MET A 102 19.21 6.12 -3.37
C MET A 102 18.70 5.87 -1.95
N PHE A 103 17.60 6.50 -1.55
CA PHE A 103 16.95 6.21 -0.26
C PHE A 103 16.46 4.75 -0.21
N LEU A 104 15.74 4.31 -1.23
CA LEU A 104 15.24 2.93 -1.32
C LEU A 104 16.37 1.90 -1.44
N TRP A 105 17.43 2.24 -2.18
CA TRP A 105 18.61 1.37 -2.28
C TRP A 105 19.36 1.25 -0.96
N ARG A 106 19.64 2.35 -0.28
CA ARG A 106 20.28 2.32 1.05
C ARG A 106 19.45 1.57 2.07
N GLY A 107 18.13 1.67 1.98
CA GLY A 107 17.19 0.90 2.77
C GLY A 107 17.09 -0.58 2.39
N GLY A 108 17.69 -0.99 1.27
CA GLY A 108 17.65 -2.38 0.77
C GLY A 108 16.31 -2.80 0.14
N ARG A 109 15.42 -1.86 -0.20
CA ARG A 109 14.09 -2.16 -0.78
C ARG A 109 14.07 -2.10 -2.31
N VAL A 110 15.16 -1.66 -2.93
CA VAL A 110 15.43 -1.83 -4.37
C VAL A 110 16.87 -2.29 -4.56
N SER A 111 17.13 -3.01 -5.66
CA SER A 111 18.48 -3.49 -5.97
C SER A 111 19.41 -2.35 -6.40
N LYS A 112 20.73 -2.56 -6.27
CA LYS A 112 21.74 -1.60 -6.73
C LYS A 112 21.64 -1.34 -8.24
N THR A 113 21.33 -2.36 -9.01
CA THR A 113 21.18 -2.25 -10.47
C THR A 113 19.97 -1.39 -10.86
N SER A 114 18.94 -1.36 -10.02
CA SER A 114 17.78 -0.49 -10.19
C SER A 114 18.08 0.96 -9.81
N ALA A 115 18.95 1.19 -8.82
CA ALA A 115 19.22 2.51 -8.24
C ALA A 115 20.18 3.38 -9.07
N TRP A 116 21.03 2.80 -9.93
CA TRP A 116 22.02 3.56 -10.71
C TRP A 116 21.43 4.62 -11.65
N ALA A 117 20.16 4.49 -11.94
CA ALA A 117 19.47 5.37 -12.88
C ALA A 117 19.23 6.80 -12.37
N GLY A 118 19.42 7.05 -11.06
CA GLY A 118 19.11 8.34 -10.43
C GLY A 118 20.18 9.43 -10.60
N THR A 119 21.33 9.13 -11.21
CA THR A 119 22.42 10.11 -11.35
C THR A 119 22.29 11.04 -12.56
N LEU A 120 21.34 10.82 -13.45
CA LEU A 120 21.06 11.73 -14.54
C LEU A 120 20.17 12.87 -14.08
N LEU A 121 20.62 14.09 -14.31
CA LEU A 121 19.94 15.32 -13.91
C LEU A 121 18.47 15.31 -14.33
N ASN A 122 17.57 15.43 -13.34
CA ASN A 122 16.13 15.55 -13.54
C ASN A 122 15.41 14.28 -14.10
N ILE A 123 16.02 13.08 -13.95
CA ILE A 123 15.31 11.82 -14.23
C ILE A 123 14.60 11.35 -12.95
N LYS A 124 13.31 11.08 -13.06
CA LYS A 124 12.46 10.56 -11.98
C LYS A 124 12.04 9.13 -12.30
N PRO A 125 12.21 8.19 -11.37
CA PRO A 125 11.71 6.83 -11.55
C PRO A 125 10.20 6.80 -11.31
N VAL A 126 9.50 5.95 -12.06
CA VAL A 126 8.14 5.51 -11.75
C VAL A 126 8.22 4.05 -11.38
N LEU A 127 7.67 3.70 -10.25
CA LEU A 127 7.73 2.37 -9.67
C LEU A 127 6.33 1.84 -9.38
N HIS A 128 6.24 0.51 -9.27
CA HIS A 128 5.06 -0.14 -8.71
C HIS A 128 5.44 -1.19 -7.65
N VAL A 129 4.45 -1.85 -7.07
CA VAL A 129 4.63 -3.04 -6.23
C VAL A 129 4.19 -4.24 -7.04
N ASP A 130 5.04 -5.25 -7.18
CA ASP A 130 4.73 -6.49 -7.90
C ASP A 130 3.83 -7.45 -7.11
N ASP A 131 3.49 -8.60 -7.68
CA ASP A 131 2.61 -9.59 -7.08
C ASP A 131 3.24 -10.30 -5.86
N GLU A 132 4.55 -10.24 -5.70
CA GLU A 132 5.30 -10.72 -4.54
C GLU A 132 5.50 -9.64 -3.47
N GLY A 133 4.98 -8.43 -3.71
CA GLY A 133 5.03 -7.32 -2.76
C GLY A 133 6.36 -6.56 -2.72
N HIS A 134 7.19 -6.65 -3.79
CA HIS A 134 8.45 -5.92 -3.93
C HIS A 134 8.30 -4.63 -4.72
N LEU A 135 9.23 -3.69 -4.50
CA LEU A 135 9.28 -2.43 -5.25
C LEU A 135 10.04 -2.61 -6.56
N ILE A 136 9.37 -2.39 -7.68
CA ILE A 136 9.93 -2.57 -9.02
C ILE A 136 9.93 -1.25 -9.79
N PRO A 137 11.11 -0.75 -10.23
CA PRO A 137 11.20 0.39 -11.15
C PRO A 137 10.72 0.00 -12.55
N MET A 138 9.71 0.71 -13.05
CA MET A 138 9.06 0.45 -14.33
C MET A 138 9.49 1.43 -15.42
N GLU A 139 9.55 2.71 -15.08
CA GLU A 139 9.81 3.76 -16.05
C GLU A 139 10.83 4.78 -15.53
N LYS A 140 11.45 5.48 -16.47
CA LYS A 140 12.30 6.64 -16.23
C LYS A 140 11.76 7.81 -17.03
N VAL A 141 11.30 8.84 -16.34
CA VAL A 141 10.74 10.01 -16.99
C VAL A 141 11.55 11.26 -16.65
N ARG A 142 11.60 12.20 -17.58
CA ARG A 142 12.35 13.44 -17.36
C ARG A 142 11.44 14.51 -16.77
N GLY A 143 11.72 14.87 -15.53
CA GLY A 143 11.02 15.95 -14.82
C GLY A 143 9.90 15.47 -13.90
N ARG A 144 9.75 16.17 -12.78
CA ARG A 144 8.80 15.84 -11.71
C ARG A 144 7.37 15.78 -12.19
N LYS A 145 6.90 16.77 -12.93
CA LYS A 145 5.52 16.83 -13.42
C LYS A 145 5.16 15.64 -14.32
N LYS A 146 6.14 15.16 -15.12
CA LYS A 146 5.92 13.97 -15.94
C LYS A 146 5.80 12.70 -15.12
N SER A 147 6.59 12.56 -14.03
CA SER A 147 6.45 11.38 -13.17
C SER A 147 5.12 11.36 -12.44
N LEU A 148 4.60 12.51 -12.01
CA LEU A 148 3.28 12.62 -11.40
C LEU A 148 2.16 12.24 -12.40
N ASN A 149 2.25 12.74 -13.64
CA ASN A 149 1.27 12.37 -14.68
C ASN A 149 1.32 10.87 -15.02
N ALA A 150 2.50 10.26 -15.05
CA ALA A 150 2.64 8.84 -15.31
C ALA A 150 1.86 7.97 -14.31
N LEU A 151 1.77 8.38 -13.02
CA LEU A 151 0.96 7.66 -12.04
C LEU A 151 -0.52 7.63 -12.44
N VAL A 152 -1.03 8.77 -12.92
CA VAL A 152 -2.42 8.90 -13.38
C VAL A 152 -2.65 8.18 -14.71
N ASP A 153 -1.65 8.16 -15.60
CA ASP A 153 -1.72 7.45 -16.88
C ASP A 153 -1.74 5.92 -16.66
N HIS A 154 -1.08 5.41 -15.61
CA HIS A 154 -1.20 4.00 -15.21
C HIS A 154 -2.60 3.68 -14.65
N MET A 155 -3.17 4.57 -13.84
CA MET A 155 -4.54 4.41 -13.36
C MET A 155 -5.54 4.32 -14.53
N GLU A 156 -5.39 5.14 -15.57
CA GLU A 156 -6.26 5.10 -16.76
C GLU A 156 -6.24 3.75 -17.48
N LYS A 157 -5.10 3.05 -17.43
CA LYS A 157 -4.92 1.78 -18.14
C LYS A 157 -5.43 0.57 -17.36
N SER A 158 -5.48 0.64 -16.04
CA SER A 158 -5.67 -0.56 -15.21
C SER A 158 -6.78 -0.48 -14.17
N ALA A 159 -7.33 0.71 -13.88
CA ALA A 159 -8.36 0.86 -12.86
C ALA A 159 -9.65 0.10 -13.21
N ILE A 160 -10.21 -0.62 -12.23
CA ILE A 160 -11.50 -1.33 -12.38
C ILE A 160 -12.64 -0.32 -12.54
N PRO A 161 -13.46 -0.41 -13.63
CA PRO A 161 -14.62 0.44 -13.75
C PRO A 161 -15.78 0.00 -12.82
N PRO A 162 -16.67 0.91 -12.38
CA PRO A 162 -16.66 2.34 -12.68
C PRO A 162 -15.65 3.10 -11.82
N VAL A 163 -14.66 3.71 -12.44
CA VAL A 163 -13.53 4.36 -11.74
C VAL A 163 -13.99 5.52 -10.86
N ALA A 164 -15.05 6.22 -11.25
CA ALA A 164 -15.61 7.34 -10.49
C ALA A 164 -16.14 6.95 -9.09
N ASP A 165 -16.50 5.68 -8.90
CA ASP A 165 -17.04 5.17 -7.64
C ASP A 165 -15.96 4.65 -6.70
N GLN A 166 -14.71 4.62 -7.14
CA GLN A 166 -13.60 4.20 -6.29
C GLN A 166 -13.25 5.25 -5.24
N THR A 167 -12.80 4.78 -4.08
CA THR A 167 -12.01 5.57 -3.15
C THR A 167 -10.53 5.42 -3.51
N VAL A 168 -9.85 6.53 -3.71
CA VAL A 168 -8.43 6.58 -4.11
C VAL A 168 -7.61 7.11 -2.94
N PHE A 169 -6.49 6.44 -2.65
CA PHE A 169 -5.55 6.92 -1.62
C PHE A 169 -4.30 7.49 -2.29
N ILE A 170 -3.79 8.55 -1.69
CA ILE A 170 -2.54 9.20 -2.06
C ILE A 170 -1.71 9.38 -0.81
N THR A 171 -0.44 8.98 -0.84
CA THR A 171 0.49 9.30 0.25
C THR A 171 1.70 10.04 -0.28
N HIS A 172 2.24 10.96 0.55
CA HIS A 172 3.35 11.80 0.14
C HIS A 172 4.41 12.00 1.25
N GLY A 173 5.65 12.17 0.86
CA GLY A 173 6.79 12.50 1.71
C GLY A 173 7.13 13.98 1.60
N ASP A 174 6.46 14.82 2.41
CA ASP A 174 6.67 16.28 2.48
C ASP A 174 6.54 17.00 1.12
N CYS A 175 5.58 16.59 0.28
CA CYS A 175 5.29 17.20 -1.02
C CYS A 175 3.77 17.32 -1.27
N LEU A 176 3.06 17.96 -0.34
CA LEU A 176 1.59 18.09 -0.40
C LEU A 176 1.09 18.69 -1.72
N GLY A 177 1.78 19.72 -2.27
CA GLY A 177 1.37 20.32 -3.54
C GLY A 177 1.40 19.36 -4.72
N ASP A 178 2.33 18.39 -4.72
CA ASP A 178 2.35 17.30 -5.72
C ASP A 178 1.19 16.33 -5.51
N ALA A 179 0.85 16.02 -4.25
CA ALA A 179 -0.27 15.15 -3.92
C ALA A 179 -1.61 15.78 -4.34
N GLU A 180 -1.80 17.06 -4.07
CA GLU A 180 -2.98 17.82 -4.52
C GLU A 180 -3.05 17.87 -6.06
N TYR A 181 -1.92 18.10 -6.74
CA TYR A 181 -1.87 18.05 -8.20
C TYR A 181 -2.32 16.69 -8.75
N VAL A 182 -1.84 15.57 -8.19
CA VAL A 182 -2.26 14.22 -8.61
C VAL A 182 -3.74 13.99 -8.30
N ALA A 183 -4.22 14.38 -7.13
CA ALA A 183 -5.62 14.28 -6.75
C ALA A 183 -6.54 15.03 -7.72
N ASP A 184 -6.15 16.24 -8.11
CA ASP A 184 -6.93 17.03 -9.08
C ASP A 184 -6.96 16.36 -10.45
N LYS A 185 -5.83 15.78 -10.90
CA LYS A 185 -5.78 15.01 -12.15
C LYS A 185 -6.66 13.76 -12.10
N VAL A 186 -6.69 13.06 -10.97
CA VAL A 186 -7.58 11.91 -10.77
C VAL A 186 -9.05 12.34 -10.83
N ARG A 187 -9.42 13.43 -10.17
CA ARG A 187 -10.79 13.99 -10.23
C ARG A 187 -11.17 14.43 -11.62
N GLU A 188 -10.30 15.17 -12.31
CA GLU A 188 -10.55 15.67 -13.68
C GLU A 188 -10.75 14.55 -14.69
N ARG A 189 -9.89 13.49 -14.65
CA ARG A 189 -9.92 12.42 -15.66
C ARG A 189 -11.00 11.38 -15.41
N PHE A 190 -11.25 11.04 -14.14
CA PHE A 190 -12.06 9.86 -13.81
C PHE A 190 -13.34 10.19 -13.03
N GLY A 191 -13.51 11.43 -12.60
CA GLY A 191 -14.68 11.83 -11.80
C GLY A 191 -14.68 11.26 -10.39
N VAL A 192 -13.55 10.72 -9.90
CA VAL A 192 -13.41 10.19 -8.54
C VAL A 192 -13.70 11.28 -7.53
N ARG A 193 -14.60 10.99 -6.57
CA ARG A 193 -15.01 11.94 -5.53
C ARG A 193 -14.18 11.79 -4.27
N ASP A 194 -13.93 10.55 -3.86
CA ASP A 194 -13.29 10.21 -2.61
C ASP A 194 -11.78 10.01 -2.81
N VAL A 195 -11.01 11.06 -2.59
CA VAL A 195 -9.55 11.04 -2.61
C VAL A 195 -9.02 11.37 -1.22
N VAL A 196 -8.36 10.42 -0.60
CA VAL A 196 -7.74 10.55 0.72
C VAL A 196 -6.26 10.85 0.53
N ILE A 197 -5.80 11.99 1.04
CA ILE A 197 -4.39 12.38 1.01
C ILE A 197 -3.83 12.31 2.44
N ASN A 198 -2.67 11.66 2.59
CA ASN A 198 -1.97 11.59 3.88
C ASN A 198 -0.45 11.58 3.68
N TYR A 199 0.30 11.78 4.75
CA TYR A 199 1.75 11.57 4.76
C TYR A 199 2.07 10.07 4.67
N VAL A 200 3.22 9.72 4.08
CA VAL A 200 3.84 8.43 4.34
C VAL A 200 4.24 8.35 5.81
N ASP A 201 4.16 7.16 6.41
CA ASP A 201 4.62 6.99 7.79
C ASP A 201 6.15 7.20 7.92
N PRO A 202 6.65 7.48 9.13
CA PRO A 202 8.07 7.78 9.33
C PRO A 202 9.03 6.67 8.89
N VAL A 203 8.62 5.40 8.99
CA VAL A 203 9.46 4.26 8.59
C VAL A 203 9.59 4.20 7.08
N ILE A 204 8.45 4.29 6.35
CA ILE A 204 8.46 4.35 4.88
C ILE A 204 9.21 5.62 4.42
N GLY A 205 8.97 6.76 5.05
CA GLY A 205 9.64 8.02 4.74
C GLY A 205 11.16 7.94 4.87
N ALA A 206 11.68 7.25 5.89
CA ALA A 206 13.11 7.02 6.06
C ALA A 206 13.73 6.18 4.92
N HIS A 207 12.94 5.27 4.33
CA HIS A 207 13.37 4.42 3.22
C HIS A 207 13.16 5.05 1.85
N SER A 208 12.15 5.88 1.66
CA SER A 208 11.78 6.44 0.35
C SER A 208 12.21 7.88 0.13
N GLY A 209 12.44 8.62 1.23
CA GLY A 209 12.91 10.00 1.23
C GLY A 209 11.81 11.03 0.96
N PRO A 210 12.18 12.31 1.12
CA PRO A 210 11.30 13.42 0.76
C PRO A 210 10.99 13.42 -0.73
N GLY A 211 9.83 13.96 -1.11
CA GLY A 211 9.37 13.95 -2.50
C GLY A 211 8.80 12.59 -2.94
N THR A 212 8.66 11.63 -2.04
CA THR A 212 7.89 10.39 -2.32
C THR A 212 6.43 10.75 -2.60
N MET A 213 5.88 10.20 -3.69
CA MET A 213 4.51 10.42 -4.09
C MET A 213 3.90 9.11 -4.59
N ALA A 214 2.83 8.63 -3.97
CA ALA A 214 2.23 7.36 -4.28
C ALA A 214 0.71 7.46 -4.45
N LEU A 215 0.19 6.76 -5.48
CA LEU A 215 -1.21 6.66 -5.86
C LEU A 215 -1.67 5.21 -5.74
N PHE A 216 -2.81 4.99 -5.07
CA PHE A 216 -3.37 3.67 -4.79
C PHE A 216 -4.83 3.61 -5.19
N TYR A 217 -5.21 2.54 -5.90
CA TYR A 217 -6.57 2.33 -6.41
C TYR A 217 -6.80 0.84 -6.68
N MET A 218 -8.06 0.43 -6.89
CA MET A 218 -8.37 -0.94 -7.29
C MET A 218 -8.22 -1.10 -8.81
N ALA A 219 -7.48 -2.12 -9.23
CA ALA A 219 -7.13 -2.42 -10.60
C ALA A 219 -7.50 -3.86 -10.98
N GLU A 220 -7.63 -4.13 -12.29
CA GLU A 220 -7.86 -5.49 -12.78
C GLU A 220 -6.70 -6.44 -12.42
N SER A 221 -5.49 -5.91 -12.44
CA SER A 221 -4.27 -6.56 -11.95
C SER A 221 -3.32 -5.51 -11.39
N ARG A 222 -2.37 -5.96 -10.57
CA ARG A 222 -1.35 -5.09 -10.01
C ARG A 222 -0.30 -4.66 -11.05
N ASN A 223 -0.12 -5.47 -12.09
CA ASN A 223 0.86 -5.32 -13.18
C ASN A 223 0.22 -4.72 -14.44
#